data_8cb6bdf929f5ec732ff1c414b51d5b97
#
_entry.id   8cb6bdf929f5ec732ff1c414b51d5b97
#
_cell.length_a   1.000
_cell.length_b   1.000
_cell.length_c   1.000
_cell.angle_alpha   90.00
_cell.angle_beta   90.00
_cell.angle_gamma   90.00
#
_symmetry.space_group_name_H-M   'P 1'
#
loop_
_entity.id
_entity.type
_entity.pdbx_description
1 polymer ?
#
loop_
_entity_poly.entity_id
_entity_poly.type
_entity_poly.pdbx_seq_one_letter_code
_entity_poly.pdbx_strand_id
1 'polypeptide(L)'
;MDPEFIRELFTPFGPVTVKRMFGGDGIWSEGLMFGLVFDGAIFLKVDTASIPDFEREGSRPFVYTRAKSKGRVGRASLSYWRLPERLYDDPDELAQWAHRALAIAQQKKFAPRRSVDRKPPPKRKRRRR
;
A
#
# COMPACT_ATOMS: atom_id res chain seq x y z
N MET A 1 7.81 -3.86 -14.62
CA MET A 1 7.39 -2.54 -15.08
C MET A 1 8.56 -1.60 -15.01
N ASP A 2 8.75 -0.84 -16.06
CA ASP A 2 9.90 0.04 -16.16
C ASP A 2 9.76 1.23 -15.21
N PRO A 3 10.78 1.51 -14.38
CA PRO A 3 10.71 2.67 -13.49
C PRO A 3 10.46 3.98 -14.23
N GLU A 4 10.98 4.10 -15.45
CA GLU A 4 10.75 5.30 -16.23
C GLU A 4 9.26 5.46 -16.57
N PHE A 5 8.62 4.35 -16.91
CA PHE A 5 7.20 4.38 -17.20
C PHE A 5 6.40 4.79 -15.95
N ILE A 6 6.81 4.30 -14.80
CA ILE A 6 6.14 4.66 -13.55
C ILE A 6 6.27 6.15 -13.29
N ARG A 7 7.47 6.70 -13.45
CA ARG A 7 7.67 8.12 -13.22
C ARG A 7 6.83 8.96 -14.16
N GLU A 8 6.74 8.53 -15.42
CA GLU A 8 5.93 9.23 -16.39
C GLU A 8 4.46 9.18 -16.04
N LEU A 9 4.00 8.01 -15.66
CA LEU A 9 2.60 7.82 -15.31
C LEU A 9 2.19 8.70 -14.12
N PHE A 10 3.11 8.91 -13.19
CA PHE A 10 2.83 9.69 -11.99
C PHE A 10 3.18 11.17 -12.15
N THR A 11 3.49 11.63 -13.38
CA THR A 11 3.85 13.02 -13.58
C THR A 11 2.84 14.01 -13.02
N PRO A 12 1.53 13.84 -13.25
CA PRO A 12 0.57 14.79 -12.64
C PRO A 12 0.55 14.75 -11.13
N PHE A 13 0.92 13.61 -10.54
CA PHE A 13 1.02 13.48 -9.10
C PHE A 13 2.25 14.23 -8.58
N GLY A 14 3.37 14.07 -9.26
CA GLY A 14 4.63 14.66 -8.85
C GLY A 14 5.74 13.63 -8.88
N PRO A 15 6.95 14.03 -8.51
CA PRO A 15 8.09 13.12 -8.55
C PRO A 15 7.91 11.95 -7.61
N VAL A 16 8.31 10.77 -8.05
CA VAL A 16 8.28 9.57 -7.21
C VAL A 16 9.64 8.88 -7.30
N THR A 17 9.97 8.15 -6.25
CA THR A 17 11.16 7.31 -6.22
C THR A 17 10.72 5.86 -6.32
N VAL A 18 11.38 5.10 -7.17
CA VAL A 18 11.06 3.69 -7.36
C VAL A 18 12.22 2.87 -6.84
N LYS A 19 11.95 1.96 -5.90
CA LYS A 19 13.00 1.14 -5.29
C LYS A 19 12.60 -0.33 -5.34
N ARG A 20 13.58 -1.17 -5.65
CA ARG A 20 13.35 -2.62 -5.70
C ARG A 20 13.11 -3.16 -4.31
N MET A 21 12.16 -4.06 -4.19
CA MET A 21 11.91 -4.76 -2.93
C MET A 21 11.00 -5.94 -3.16
N PHE A 22 11.24 -7.04 -2.45
CA PHE A 22 10.37 -8.22 -2.46
C PHE A 22 10.10 -8.78 -3.85
N GLY A 23 11.02 -8.64 -4.77
CA GLY A 23 10.78 -9.10 -6.13
C GLY A 23 9.92 -8.18 -6.95
N GLY A 24 9.58 -7.01 -6.41
CA GLY A 24 8.86 -5.98 -7.12
C GLY A 24 9.51 -4.64 -6.88
N ASP A 25 8.72 -3.59 -6.88
CA ASP A 25 9.20 -2.25 -6.63
C ASP A 25 8.28 -1.52 -5.68
N GLY A 26 8.87 -0.65 -4.86
CA GLY A 26 8.07 0.27 -4.06
C GLY A 26 8.04 1.62 -4.72
N ILE A 27 6.92 2.31 -4.59
CA ILE A 27 6.76 3.67 -5.08
C ILE A 27 6.70 4.60 -3.89
N TRP A 28 7.64 5.54 -3.84
CA TRP A 28 7.84 6.38 -2.67
C TRP A 28 7.70 7.86 -2.99
N SER A 29 7.18 8.60 -2.04
CA SER A 29 7.15 10.05 -2.10
C SER A 29 7.33 10.56 -0.68
N GLU A 30 8.15 11.61 -0.52
CA GLU A 30 8.39 12.21 0.79
C GLU A 30 8.86 11.19 1.83
N GLY A 31 9.64 10.21 1.38
CA GLY A 31 10.16 9.21 2.28
C GLY A 31 9.17 8.15 2.70
N LEU A 32 8.00 8.12 2.10
CA LEU A 32 6.95 7.16 2.45
C LEU A 32 6.57 6.33 1.24
N MET A 33 6.41 5.04 1.46
CA MET A 33 5.94 4.17 0.40
C MET A 33 4.42 4.21 0.37
N PHE A 34 3.86 4.61 -0.76
CA PHE A 34 2.41 4.69 -0.91
C PHE A 34 1.89 3.79 -2.01
N GLY A 35 2.79 3.14 -2.72
CA GLY A 35 2.40 2.21 -3.76
C GLY A 35 3.46 1.15 -3.94
N LEU A 36 3.11 0.10 -4.65
CA LEU A 36 4.09 -0.91 -5.01
C LEU A 36 3.74 -1.50 -6.36
N VAL A 37 4.74 -2.10 -6.97
CA VAL A 37 4.59 -2.77 -8.25
C VAL A 37 4.95 -4.22 -8.03
N PHE A 38 4.07 -5.10 -8.44
CA PHE A 38 4.34 -6.51 -8.33
C PHE A 38 3.66 -7.23 -9.48
N ASP A 39 4.42 -8.11 -10.13
CA ASP A 39 3.86 -8.92 -11.22
C ASP A 39 3.20 -8.05 -12.28
N GLY A 40 3.84 -6.93 -12.61
CA GLY A 40 3.40 -6.07 -13.71
C GLY A 40 2.19 -5.22 -13.38
N ALA A 41 1.82 -5.08 -12.13
CA ALA A 41 0.67 -4.28 -11.74
C ALA A 41 1.04 -3.33 -10.62
N ILE A 42 0.38 -2.17 -10.59
CA ILE A 42 0.57 -1.19 -9.54
C ILE A 42 -0.51 -1.39 -8.49
N PHE A 43 -0.10 -1.25 -7.23
CA PHE A 43 -1.01 -1.33 -6.09
C PHE A 43 -0.82 -0.08 -5.26
N LEU A 44 -1.91 0.48 -4.74
CA LEU A 44 -1.86 1.69 -3.94
C LEU A 44 -2.28 1.40 -2.51
N LYS A 45 -1.71 2.16 -1.59
CA LYS A 45 -2.02 2.00 -0.19
C LYS A 45 -3.45 2.40 0.11
N VAL A 46 -4.11 1.60 0.95
CA VAL A 46 -5.51 1.83 1.28
C VAL A 46 -5.73 1.81 2.78
N ASP A 47 -6.87 2.33 3.18
CA ASP A 47 -7.37 2.18 4.53
C ASP A 47 -8.83 1.76 4.42
N THR A 48 -9.48 1.59 5.56
CA THR A 48 -10.85 1.13 5.60
C THR A 48 -11.78 2.05 4.79
N ALA A 49 -11.50 3.35 4.82
CA ALA A 49 -12.36 4.31 4.14
C ALA A 49 -12.19 4.28 2.63
N SER A 50 -10.99 3.94 2.14
CA SER A 50 -10.75 3.98 0.70
C SER A 50 -11.04 2.66 0.00
N ILE A 51 -11.04 1.56 0.73
CA ILE A 51 -11.28 0.25 0.11
C ILE A 51 -12.57 0.19 -0.71
N PRO A 52 -13.70 0.74 -0.23
CA PRO A 52 -14.92 0.66 -1.04
C PRO A 52 -14.79 1.25 -2.44
N ASP A 53 -13.98 2.28 -2.60
CA ASP A 53 -13.78 2.86 -3.93
C ASP A 53 -13.08 1.89 -4.86
N PHE A 54 -12.10 1.14 -4.32
CA PHE A 54 -11.43 0.12 -5.11
C PHE A 54 -12.38 -1.02 -5.44
N GLU A 55 -13.20 -1.40 -4.48
CA GLU A 55 -14.18 -2.47 -4.70
C GLU A 55 -15.15 -2.12 -5.81
N ARG A 56 -15.59 -0.88 -5.85
CA ARG A 56 -16.50 -0.42 -6.89
C ARG A 56 -15.89 -0.51 -8.28
N GLU A 57 -14.57 -0.46 -8.35
CA GLU A 57 -13.86 -0.59 -9.62
C GLU A 57 -13.59 -2.04 -9.97
N GLY A 58 -13.99 -2.97 -9.13
CA GLY A 58 -13.71 -4.38 -9.37
C GLY A 58 -12.28 -4.77 -9.04
N SER A 59 -11.62 -3.95 -8.24
CA SER A 59 -10.24 -4.20 -7.89
C SER A 59 -10.11 -5.24 -6.79
N ARG A 60 -8.88 -5.59 -6.45
CA ARG A 60 -8.59 -6.64 -5.48
C ARG A 60 -7.44 -6.22 -4.58
N PRO A 61 -7.39 -6.76 -3.36
CA PRO A 61 -6.26 -6.50 -2.48
C PRO A 61 -5.01 -7.19 -2.99
N PHE A 62 -3.88 -6.65 -2.59
CA PHE A 62 -2.60 -7.28 -2.84
C PHE A 62 -2.42 -8.42 -1.84
N VAL A 63 -2.14 -9.58 -2.36
CA VAL A 63 -1.85 -10.75 -1.53
C VAL A 63 -0.52 -11.31 -1.98
N TYR A 64 0.43 -11.32 -1.07
CA TYR A 64 1.74 -11.84 -1.36
C TYR A 64 1.82 -13.26 -0.83
N THR A 65 1.96 -14.21 -1.74
CA THR A 65 2.08 -15.62 -1.39
C THR A 65 3.50 -16.05 -1.64
N ARG A 66 4.10 -16.65 -0.64
CA ARG A 66 5.46 -17.13 -0.82
C ARG A 66 5.57 -18.54 -0.24
N ALA A 67 6.37 -19.34 -0.92
CA ALA A 67 6.62 -20.70 -0.46
C ALA A 67 7.44 -20.66 0.81
N LYS A 68 7.12 -21.52 1.72
CA LYS A 68 7.87 -21.65 2.95
C LYS A 68 8.84 -22.81 2.85
N SER A 69 9.90 -22.73 3.61
CA SER A 69 10.89 -23.76 3.60
C SER A 69 10.35 -25.09 4.08
N LYS A 70 9.24 -25.09 4.77
CA LYS A 70 8.66 -26.34 5.26
C LYS A 70 7.48 -26.79 4.43
N GLY A 71 7.44 -26.37 3.19
CA GLY A 71 6.37 -26.78 2.31
C GLY A 71 5.07 -26.06 2.54
N ARG A 72 5.05 -25.11 3.45
CA ARG A 72 3.85 -24.32 3.68
C ARG A 72 3.88 -23.06 2.83
N VAL A 73 2.71 -22.59 2.51
CA VAL A 73 2.57 -21.36 1.74
C VAL A 73 2.09 -20.26 2.68
N GLY A 74 2.89 -19.21 2.80
CA GLY A 74 2.52 -18.08 3.61
C GLY A 74 1.84 -17.04 2.78
N ARG A 75 0.84 -16.42 3.35
CA ARG A 75 0.15 -15.32 2.72
C ARG A 75 0.31 -14.08 3.57
N ALA A 76 0.73 -13.02 2.94
CA ALA A 76 0.84 -11.73 3.60
C ALA A 76 -0.05 -10.77 2.86
N SER A 77 -0.98 -10.17 3.59
CA SER A 77 -1.87 -9.18 3.03
C SER A 77 -1.40 -7.82 3.50
N LEU A 78 -0.93 -7.02 2.57
CA LEU A 78 -0.54 -5.66 2.87
C LEU A 78 -1.73 -4.76 2.59
N SER A 79 -1.72 -3.59 3.20
CA SER A 79 -2.81 -2.66 3.00
C SER A 79 -2.67 -1.94 1.67
N TYR A 80 -2.67 -2.73 0.60
CA TYR A 80 -2.53 -2.23 -0.76
C TYR A 80 -3.53 -2.92 -1.65
N TRP A 81 -4.13 -2.17 -2.57
CA TRP A 81 -5.09 -2.71 -3.52
C TRP A 81 -4.68 -2.34 -4.93
N ARG A 82 -5.01 -3.20 -5.86
CA ARG A 82 -4.61 -3.05 -7.24
C ARG A 82 -5.21 -1.79 -7.85
N LEU A 83 -4.37 -1.05 -8.57
CA LEU A 83 -4.82 0.15 -9.25
C LEU A 83 -5.84 -0.24 -10.32
N PRO A 84 -7.01 0.41 -10.35
CA PRO A 84 -7.97 0.14 -11.42
C PRO A 84 -7.33 0.36 -12.78
N GLU A 85 -7.58 -0.58 -13.69
CA GLU A 85 -6.86 -0.60 -14.95
C GLU A 85 -7.10 0.64 -15.79
N ARG A 86 -8.29 1.21 -15.73
CA ARG A 86 -8.59 2.39 -16.51
C ARG A 86 -7.72 3.60 -16.13
N LEU A 87 -7.15 3.57 -14.95
CA LEU A 87 -6.35 4.71 -14.48
C LEU A 87 -4.99 4.77 -15.15
N TYR A 88 -4.54 3.67 -15.74
CA TYR A 88 -3.31 3.73 -16.53
C TYR A 88 -3.46 4.67 -17.73
N ASP A 89 -4.69 4.86 -18.19
CA ASP A 89 -4.96 5.75 -19.30
C ASP A 89 -5.48 7.11 -18.84
N ASP A 90 -5.49 7.36 -17.55
CA ASP A 90 -5.98 8.61 -17.00
C ASP A 90 -5.07 9.08 -15.88
N PRO A 91 -3.87 9.58 -16.23
CA PRO A 91 -2.91 9.98 -15.20
C PRO A 91 -3.39 11.09 -14.29
N ASP A 92 -4.31 11.94 -14.77
CA ASP A 92 -4.83 13.00 -13.91
C ASP A 92 -5.68 12.44 -12.79
N GLU A 93 -6.56 11.51 -13.11
CA GLU A 93 -7.34 10.89 -12.04
C GLU A 93 -6.48 9.98 -11.20
N LEU A 94 -5.53 9.28 -11.82
CA LEU A 94 -4.58 8.46 -11.07
C LEU A 94 -3.89 9.29 -10.00
N ALA A 95 -3.53 10.53 -10.34
CA ALA A 95 -2.86 11.41 -9.36
C ALA A 95 -3.72 11.63 -8.14
N GLN A 96 -5.04 11.74 -8.31
CA GLN A 96 -5.93 11.90 -7.17
C GLN A 96 -5.92 10.68 -6.27
N TRP A 97 -5.95 9.49 -6.86
CA TRP A 97 -5.89 8.26 -6.10
C TRP A 97 -4.53 8.12 -5.40
N ALA A 98 -3.47 8.54 -6.08
CA ALA A 98 -2.12 8.48 -5.51
C ALA A 98 -1.96 9.45 -4.35
N HIS A 99 -2.50 10.65 -4.47
CA HIS A 99 -2.44 11.60 -3.36
C HIS A 99 -3.16 11.07 -2.14
N ARG A 100 -4.27 10.39 -2.35
CA ARG A 100 -4.99 9.78 -1.24
C ARG A 100 -4.17 8.67 -0.60
N ALA A 101 -3.51 7.86 -1.43
CA ALA A 101 -2.66 6.80 -0.90
C ALA A 101 -1.50 7.37 -0.09
N LEU A 102 -0.90 8.45 -0.58
CA LEU A 102 0.17 9.09 0.17
C LEU A 102 -0.34 9.66 1.49
N ALA A 103 -1.51 10.26 1.47
CA ALA A 103 -2.09 10.79 2.71
C ALA A 103 -2.31 9.68 3.73
N ILE A 104 -2.76 8.52 3.25
CA ILE A 104 -2.94 7.37 4.14
C ILE A 104 -1.59 6.93 4.73
N ALA A 105 -0.56 6.90 3.90
CA ALA A 105 0.77 6.54 4.39
C ALA A 105 1.27 7.54 5.42
N GLN A 106 0.98 8.84 5.20
CA GLN A 106 1.37 9.86 6.15
C GLN A 106 0.65 9.69 7.47
N GLN A 107 -0.63 9.38 7.44
CA GLN A 107 -1.39 9.17 8.66
C GLN A 107 -0.85 8.01 9.46
N LYS A 108 -0.51 6.92 8.78
CA LYS A 108 0.02 5.77 9.49
C LYS A 108 1.36 6.08 10.15
N LYS A 109 2.17 6.91 9.50
CA LYS A 109 3.45 7.27 10.07
C LYS A 109 3.30 8.11 11.32
N PHE A 110 2.31 9.00 11.34
CA PHE A 110 2.13 9.91 12.46
C PHE A 110 1.11 9.46 13.48
N ALA A 111 0.47 8.31 13.24
CA ALA A 111 -0.51 7.79 14.19
C ALA A 111 0.19 7.40 15.49
N PRO A 112 -0.46 7.57 16.63
CA PRO A 112 0.12 7.15 17.90
C PRO A 112 0.38 5.66 17.89
N ARG A 113 1.49 5.35 18.44
CA ARG A 113 1.82 3.97 18.47
C ARG A 113 1.11 3.24 19.52
N ARG A 114 0.51 3.54 20.01
CA ARG A 114 -0.27 2.95 20.89
C ARG A 114 -0.94 1.91 20.90
N SER A 115 -0.51 2.31 20.41
CA SER A 115 -1.07 1.98 20.13
C SER A 115 -1.16 1.16 20.03
N VAL A 116 -0.71 0.81 20.31
CA VAL A 116 -0.77 0.31 20.14
C VAL A 116 -1.03 -0.17 20.69
N ASP A 117 -0.96 -0.06 20.99
CA ASP A 117 -1.21 -0.28 21.37
C ASP A 117 -1.84 -0.65 21.80
N ARG A 118 -1.73 -0.83 22.15
CA ARG A 118 -2.30 -1.09 22.58
C ARG A 118 -2.70 -1.76 23.12
N LYS A 119 -2.29 -2.10 23.68
CA LYS A 119 -2.51 -2.59 24.23
C LYS A 119 -2.83 -2.78 25.09
N PRO A 120 -2.68 -2.99 25.60
CA PRO A 120 -2.78 -3.14 26.43
C PRO A 120 -2.97 -3.56 27.18
N PRO A 121 -2.77 -3.66 27.82
CA PRO A 121 -2.73 -3.96 28.52
C PRO A 121 -3.17 -4.50 29.23
N PRO A 122 -2.86 -4.64 29.70
CA PRO A 122 -2.92 -5.08 30.33
C PRO A 122 -3.29 -5.49 31.07
N LYS A 123 -2.84 -5.53 31.30
CA LYS A 123 -2.87 -5.92 31.69
C LYS A 123 -3.23 -6.03 32.42
N ARG A 124 -3.00 -5.99 32.73
CA ARG A 124 -3.10 -6.20 33.15
C ARG A 124 -3.58 -6.49 33.78
N LYS A 125 -3.31 -6.47 34.15
CA LYS A 125 -3.47 -6.88 34.50
C LYS A 125 -3.93 -7.06 35.14
N ARG A 126 -3.70 -7.08 35.52
CA ARG A 126 -3.92 -7.46 35.90
C ARG A 126 -4.36 -7.60 36.56
N ARG A 127 -4.15 -7.64 37.01
CA ARG A 127 -4.35 -8.04 37.46
C ARG A 127 -4.76 -8.20 38.16
N ARG A 128 -4.49 -8.20 38.57
CA ARG A 128 -4.66 -8.65 39.09
C ARG A 128 -5.01 -8.74 39.81
N ARG A 129 -4.60 -8.63 40.23
CA ARG A 129 -4.70 -8.98 40.90
C ARG A 129 -5.03 -9.21 41.25
#